data_22304564807400bb1de9c294efd19128
#
_entry.id   22304564807400bb1de9c294efd19128
#
_cell.length_a   1.000
_cell.length_b   1.000
_cell.length_c   1.000
_cell.angle_alpha   90.00
_cell.angle_beta   90.00
_cell.angle_gamma   90.00
#
_symmetry.space_group_name_H-M   'P 1'
#
loop_
_entity.id
_entity.type
_entity.pdbx_description
1 polymer ?
#
loop_
_entity_poly.entity_id
_entity_poly.type
_entity_poly.pdbx_seq_one_letter_code
_entity_poly.pdbx_strand_id
1 'polypeptide(L)'
;MSNKYKETYQRSITDAEGFWSDVSKDVFWYKKPTKILNSSKPPFYKWFSDGITNTCYNAIDLHVKNGKGEKIAIIYDSPITNSKKKITYSELKDKVAIFAGALKNQGIEKGDRVIIYMPMIPEAVIAMLSCARIGAIHSVD
;
A
#
# COMPACT_ATOMS: atom_id res chain seq x y z
N MET A 1 -17.97 19.92 14.05
CA MET A 1 -16.75 19.11 13.95
C MET A 1 -16.20 18.91 15.34
N SER A 2 -15.76 17.69 15.69
CA SER A 2 -15.26 17.40 17.02
C SER A 2 -13.97 18.21 17.30
N ASN A 3 -13.74 18.59 18.54
CA ASN A 3 -12.54 19.33 18.96
C ASN A 3 -11.26 18.59 18.54
N LYS A 4 -11.30 17.26 18.63
CA LYS A 4 -10.21 16.34 18.25
C LYS A 4 -9.74 16.52 16.80
N TYR A 5 -10.66 16.72 15.83
CA TYR A 5 -10.28 16.95 14.44
C TYR A 5 -9.48 18.25 14.27
N LYS A 6 -9.97 19.34 14.87
CA LYS A 6 -9.30 20.63 14.80
C LYS A 6 -7.90 20.59 15.41
N GLU A 7 -7.75 19.95 16.56
CA GLU A 7 -6.48 19.79 17.27
C GLU A 7 -5.49 18.96 16.42
N THR A 8 -5.94 17.82 15.88
CA THR A 8 -5.12 16.96 15.01
C THR A 8 -4.67 17.69 13.76
N TYR A 9 -5.59 18.38 13.09
CA TYR A 9 -5.30 19.18 11.90
C TYR A 9 -4.32 20.31 12.20
N GLN A 10 -4.57 21.06 13.29
CA GLN A 10 -3.68 22.15 13.68
C GLN A 10 -2.26 21.64 13.97
N ARG A 11 -2.13 20.53 14.69
CA ARG A 11 -0.83 19.90 14.96
C ARG A 11 -0.14 19.47 13.67
N SER A 12 -0.86 18.91 12.70
CA SER A 12 -0.26 18.45 11.43
C SER A 12 0.36 19.59 10.61
N ILE A 13 -0.04 20.84 10.86
CA ILE A 13 0.48 22.03 10.19
C ILE A 13 1.59 22.70 11.03
N THR A 14 1.36 22.86 12.33
CA THR A 14 2.28 23.62 13.21
C THR A 14 3.49 22.80 13.67
N ASP A 15 3.35 21.48 13.76
CA ASP A 15 4.40 20.51 14.12
C ASP A 15 4.40 19.34 13.13
N ALA A 16 4.65 19.63 11.87
CA ALA A 16 4.55 18.63 10.81
C ALA A 16 5.52 17.45 11.03
N GLU A 17 6.78 17.70 11.39
CA GLU A 17 7.75 16.63 11.61
C GLU A 17 7.38 15.74 12.79
N GLY A 18 7.01 16.31 13.93
CA GLY A 18 6.59 15.56 15.10
C GLY A 18 5.30 14.78 14.86
N PHE A 19 4.32 15.39 14.17
CA PHE A 19 3.07 14.74 13.79
C PHE A 19 3.31 13.51 12.91
N TRP A 20 4.03 13.67 11.81
CA TRP A 20 4.29 12.58 10.88
C TRP A 20 5.25 11.53 11.43
N SER A 21 6.16 11.92 12.33
CA SER A 21 6.97 10.97 13.10
C SER A 21 6.09 10.05 13.94
N ASP A 22 5.08 10.59 14.63
CA ASP A 22 4.17 9.77 15.42
C ASP A 22 3.31 8.86 14.56
N VAL A 23 2.70 9.41 13.50
CA VAL A 23 1.86 8.62 12.56
C VAL A 23 2.65 7.51 11.88
N SER A 24 3.93 7.75 11.59
CA SER A 24 4.79 6.75 10.95
C SER A 24 5.04 5.50 11.81
N LYS A 25 4.74 5.54 13.11
CA LYS A 25 4.87 4.38 14.01
C LYS A 25 3.83 3.30 13.72
N ASP A 26 2.71 3.66 13.09
CA ASP A 26 1.66 2.72 12.68
C ASP A 26 2.02 1.98 11.38
N VAL A 27 3.06 2.41 10.68
CA VAL A 27 3.57 1.76 9.48
C VAL A 27 4.68 0.78 9.83
N PHE A 28 4.65 -0.41 9.23
CA PHE A 28 5.78 -1.33 9.34
C PHE A 28 6.93 -0.87 8.44
N TRP A 29 8.11 -0.75 9.01
CA TRP A 29 9.34 -0.37 8.32
C TRP A 29 10.36 -1.50 8.41
N TYR A 30 10.94 -1.91 7.29
CA TYR A 30 12.14 -2.77 7.28
C TYR A 30 13.36 -2.00 7.81
N LYS A 31 13.43 -0.70 7.47
CA LYS A 31 14.37 0.26 8.05
C LYS A 31 13.58 1.50 8.46
N LYS A 32 13.52 1.79 9.75
CA LYS A 32 12.85 2.99 10.26
C LYS A 32 13.52 4.24 9.73
N PRO A 33 12.75 5.26 9.32
CA PRO A 33 13.31 6.54 8.93
C PRO A 33 13.94 7.25 10.13
N THR A 34 15.09 7.86 9.93
CA THR A 34 15.72 8.77 10.90
C THR A 34 15.43 10.22 10.57
N LYS A 35 15.14 10.51 9.30
CA LYS A 35 14.78 11.84 8.81
C LYS A 35 13.34 11.87 8.32
N ILE A 36 12.49 12.56 9.03
CA ILE A 36 11.05 12.64 8.72
C ILE A 36 10.81 13.51 7.50
N LEU A 37 11.31 14.76 7.52
CA LEU A 37 11.19 15.71 6.42
C LEU A 37 12.55 16.23 5.99
N ASN A 38 12.84 16.17 4.70
CA ASN A 38 13.95 16.88 4.10
C ASN A 38 13.45 18.04 3.25
N SER A 39 13.61 19.25 3.77
CA SER A 39 13.22 20.52 3.14
C SER A 39 14.40 21.30 2.54
N SER A 40 15.56 20.66 2.32
CA SER A 40 16.78 21.34 1.86
C SER A 40 16.70 21.87 0.43
N LYS A 41 15.72 21.45 -0.38
CA LYS A 41 15.55 21.87 -1.77
C LYS A 41 14.10 22.24 -2.08
N PRO A 42 13.55 23.35 -1.56
CA PRO A 42 12.19 23.77 -1.89
C PRO A 42 12.06 24.04 -3.41
N PRO A 43 10.91 23.78 -4.03
CA PRO A 43 9.68 23.18 -3.47
C PRO A 43 9.69 21.63 -3.42
N PHE A 44 10.80 20.99 -3.71
CA PHE A 44 10.94 19.53 -3.78
C PHE A 44 11.28 18.97 -2.41
N TYR A 45 10.26 18.65 -1.63
CA TYR A 45 10.39 18.04 -0.32
C TYR A 45 10.47 16.52 -0.42
N LYS A 46 11.23 15.89 0.50
CA LYS A 46 11.30 14.43 0.63
C LYS A 46 10.91 14.01 2.03
N TRP A 47 9.90 13.15 2.13
CA TRP A 47 9.45 12.55 3.37
C TRP A 47 10.07 11.17 3.55
N PHE A 48 10.50 10.86 4.79
CA PHE A 48 11.01 9.54 5.16
C PHE A 48 12.11 9.00 4.22
N SER A 49 13.00 9.87 3.77
CA SER A 49 13.91 9.61 2.63
C SER A 49 14.91 8.47 2.84
N ASP A 50 15.19 8.09 4.09
CA ASP A 50 16.08 6.99 4.47
C ASP A 50 15.35 5.76 5.04
N GLY A 51 14.00 5.81 5.09
CA GLY A 51 13.15 4.70 5.50
C GLY A 51 12.98 3.67 4.37
N ILE A 52 12.78 2.40 4.74
CA ILE A 52 12.46 1.32 3.80
C ILE A 52 11.19 0.62 4.26
N THR A 53 10.18 0.64 3.43
CA THR A 53 8.92 -0.07 3.64
C THR A 53 8.42 -0.70 2.34
N ASN A 54 7.40 -1.52 2.43
CA ASN A 54 6.69 -2.06 1.28
C ASN A 54 5.18 -1.91 1.50
N THR A 55 4.52 -1.25 0.57
CA THR A 55 3.08 -0.98 0.66
C THR A 55 2.26 -2.26 0.67
N CYS A 56 2.60 -3.25 -0.18
CA CYS A 56 1.89 -4.52 -0.22
C CYS A 56 2.03 -5.29 1.12
N TYR A 57 3.23 -5.31 1.71
CA TYR A 57 3.45 -5.95 3.01
C TYR A 57 2.56 -5.32 4.09
N ASN A 58 2.51 -4.01 4.16
CA ASN A 58 1.65 -3.29 5.13
C ASN A 58 0.17 -3.54 4.88
N ALA A 59 -0.26 -3.57 3.61
CA ALA A 59 -1.66 -3.73 3.25
C ALA A 59 -2.18 -5.17 3.44
N ILE A 60 -1.33 -6.18 3.34
CA ILE A 60 -1.76 -7.59 3.33
C ILE A 60 -1.00 -8.43 4.35
N ASP A 61 0.31 -8.60 4.16
CA ASP A 61 1.10 -9.60 4.89
C ASP A 61 1.10 -9.34 6.40
N LEU A 62 1.17 -8.08 6.79
CA LEU A 62 1.13 -7.65 8.19
C LEU A 62 -0.19 -8.04 8.86
N HIS A 63 -1.31 -7.95 8.14
CA HIS A 63 -2.61 -8.36 8.65
C HIS A 63 -2.72 -9.86 8.83
N VAL A 64 -2.22 -10.66 7.88
CA VAL A 64 -2.17 -12.13 8.02
C VAL A 64 -1.28 -12.51 9.20
N LYS A 65 -0.08 -11.90 9.32
CA LYS A 65 0.85 -12.12 10.42
C LYS A 65 0.22 -11.80 11.79
N ASN A 66 -0.65 -10.80 11.84
CA ASN A 66 -1.35 -10.37 13.05
C ASN A 66 -2.66 -11.15 13.30
N GLY A 67 -2.82 -12.34 12.71
CA GLY A 67 -3.96 -13.24 12.97
C GLY A 67 -5.27 -12.81 12.30
N LYS A 68 -5.22 -11.91 11.31
CA LYS A 68 -6.41 -11.44 10.57
C LYS A 68 -6.58 -12.13 9.22
N GLY A 69 -5.90 -13.24 8.99
CA GLY A 69 -5.88 -13.94 7.70
C GLY A 69 -7.25 -14.33 7.18
N GLU A 70 -8.15 -14.79 8.06
CA GLU A 70 -9.51 -15.21 7.71
C GLU A 70 -10.52 -14.05 7.58
N LYS A 71 -10.10 -12.81 7.86
CA LYS A 71 -10.96 -11.65 7.62
C LYS A 71 -11.10 -11.38 6.13
N ILE A 72 -12.30 -10.95 5.71
CA ILE A 72 -12.55 -10.57 4.32
C ILE A 72 -11.78 -9.29 4.00
N ALA A 73 -10.93 -9.36 2.98
CA ALA A 73 -10.17 -8.25 2.44
C ALA A 73 -10.90 -7.58 1.26
N ILE A 74 -11.56 -8.38 0.40
CA ILE A 74 -12.28 -7.89 -0.78
C ILE A 74 -13.67 -8.50 -0.80
N ILE A 75 -14.68 -7.67 -1.05
CA ILE A 75 -16.02 -8.07 -1.43
C ILE A 75 -16.24 -7.59 -2.86
N TYR A 76 -16.47 -8.52 -3.77
CA TYR A 76 -16.77 -8.26 -5.16
C TYR A 76 -18.22 -8.62 -5.43
N ASP A 77 -18.96 -7.69 -6.03
CA ASP A 77 -20.34 -7.89 -6.46
C ASP A 77 -20.50 -7.26 -7.86
N SER A 78 -20.79 -8.09 -8.85
CA SER A 78 -20.94 -7.66 -10.24
C SER A 78 -22.34 -8.00 -10.75
N PRO A 79 -23.20 -7.02 -10.98
CA PRO A 79 -24.48 -7.25 -11.61
C PRO A 79 -24.37 -7.69 -13.07
N ILE A 80 -23.27 -7.32 -13.75
CA ILE A 80 -23.07 -7.68 -15.17
C ILE A 80 -22.85 -9.19 -15.33
N THR A 81 -22.02 -9.76 -14.45
CA THR A 81 -21.70 -11.21 -14.50
C THR A 81 -22.52 -12.02 -13.50
N ASN A 82 -23.41 -11.37 -12.75
CA ASN A 82 -24.20 -11.95 -11.65
C ASN A 82 -23.31 -12.77 -10.68
N SER A 83 -22.13 -12.26 -10.39
CA SER A 83 -21.15 -12.95 -9.53
C SER A 83 -20.85 -12.17 -8.27
N LYS A 84 -20.78 -12.90 -7.15
CA LYS A 84 -20.36 -12.37 -5.86
C LYS A 84 -19.20 -13.19 -5.32
N LYS A 85 -18.15 -12.52 -4.88
CA LYS A 85 -16.98 -13.19 -4.32
C LYS A 85 -16.54 -12.48 -3.04
N LYS A 86 -16.08 -13.26 -2.08
CA LYS A 86 -15.38 -12.75 -0.89
C LYS A 86 -13.98 -13.35 -0.91
N ILE A 87 -12.98 -12.52 -0.74
CA ILE A 87 -11.57 -12.93 -0.72
C ILE A 87 -11.01 -12.53 0.63
N THR A 88 -10.45 -13.49 1.36
CA THR A 88 -9.81 -13.25 2.66
C THR A 88 -8.42 -12.63 2.47
N TYR A 89 -7.83 -12.10 3.57
CA TYR A 89 -6.44 -11.61 3.54
C TYR A 89 -5.44 -12.72 3.21
N SER A 90 -5.66 -13.96 3.69
CA SER A 90 -4.81 -15.11 3.34
C SER A 90 -4.87 -15.42 1.87
N GLU A 91 -6.07 -15.55 1.31
CA GLU A 91 -6.26 -15.81 -0.13
C GLU A 91 -5.69 -14.69 -1.01
N LEU A 92 -5.90 -13.43 -0.60
CA LEU A 92 -5.36 -12.27 -1.34
C LEU A 92 -3.84 -12.30 -1.32
N LYS A 93 -3.21 -12.56 -0.17
CA LYS A 93 -1.76 -12.69 -0.04
C LYS A 93 -1.19 -13.73 -1.01
N ASP A 94 -1.81 -14.90 -1.09
CA ASP A 94 -1.35 -16.00 -1.93
C ASP A 94 -1.51 -15.66 -3.42
N LYS A 95 -2.67 -15.12 -3.82
CA LYS A 95 -2.90 -14.65 -5.20
C LYS A 95 -1.90 -13.57 -5.63
N VAL A 96 -1.64 -12.61 -4.76
CA VAL A 96 -0.67 -11.53 -5.00
C VAL A 96 0.76 -12.08 -5.08
N ALA A 97 1.11 -13.08 -4.25
CA ALA A 97 2.44 -13.69 -4.29
C ALA A 97 2.67 -14.45 -5.60
N ILE A 98 1.67 -15.23 -6.06
CA ILE A 98 1.71 -15.98 -7.33
C ILE A 98 1.89 -15.01 -8.50
N PHE A 99 1.05 -13.97 -8.58
CA PHE A 99 1.11 -13.03 -9.70
C PHE A 99 2.40 -12.17 -9.67
N ALA A 100 2.90 -11.80 -8.51
CA ALA A 100 4.20 -11.15 -8.36
C ALA A 100 5.35 -12.04 -8.86
N GLY A 101 5.28 -13.36 -8.60
CA GLY A 101 6.21 -14.34 -9.15
C GLY A 101 6.15 -14.40 -10.67
N ALA A 102 4.93 -14.40 -11.24
CA ALA A 102 4.75 -14.39 -12.70
C ALA A 102 5.35 -13.14 -13.35
N LEU A 103 5.14 -11.95 -12.76
CA LEU A 103 5.74 -10.71 -13.24
C LEU A 103 7.28 -10.78 -13.22
N LYS A 104 7.86 -11.29 -12.15
CA LYS A 104 9.32 -11.48 -12.06
C LYS A 104 9.85 -12.45 -13.11
N ASN A 105 9.12 -13.53 -13.38
CA ASN A 105 9.49 -14.50 -14.43
C ASN A 105 9.43 -13.90 -15.83
N GLN A 106 8.65 -12.83 -16.04
CA GLN A 106 8.63 -12.04 -17.28
C GLN A 106 9.72 -10.96 -17.31
N GLY A 107 10.59 -10.90 -16.31
CA GLY A 107 11.70 -9.95 -16.26
C GLY A 107 11.33 -8.58 -15.65
N ILE A 108 10.17 -8.46 -15.02
CA ILE A 108 9.78 -7.19 -14.37
C ILE A 108 10.57 -7.01 -13.06
N GLU A 109 11.25 -5.88 -12.95
CA GLU A 109 12.08 -5.51 -11.83
C GLU A 109 11.57 -4.27 -11.09
N LYS A 110 12.23 -3.96 -9.96
CA LYS A 110 11.94 -2.75 -9.19
C LYS A 110 12.17 -1.50 -10.04
N GLY A 111 11.15 -0.65 -10.12
CA GLY A 111 11.18 0.60 -10.88
C GLY A 111 10.64 0.49 -12.30
N ASP A 112 10.37 -0.70 -12.79
CA ASP A 112 9.69 -0.88 -14.08
C ASP A 112 8.25 -0.38 -14.02
N ARG A 113 7.72 0.04 -15.17
CA ARG A 113 6.35 0.55 -15.33
C ARG A 113 5.47 -0.55 -15.92
N VAL A 114 4.39 -0.86 -15.19
CA VAL A 114 3.38 -1.86 -15.58
C VAL A 114 2.05 -1.14 -15.77
N ILE A 115 1.50 -1.23 -16.98
CA ILE A 115 0.16 -0.72 -17.27
C ILE A 115 -0.85 -1.82 -16.97
N ILE A 116 -1.87 -1.48 -16.19
CA ILE A 116 -2.97 -2.39 -15.85
C ILE A 116 -4.21 -1.89 -16.59
N TYR A 117 -4.55 -2.56 -17.67
CA TYR A 117 -5.77 -2.29 -18.45
C TYR A 117 -6.80 -3.37 -18.13
N MET A 118 -7.58 -3.13 -17.08
CA MET A 118 -8.56 -4.08 -16.56
C MET A 118 -9.83 -3.36 -16.07
N PRO A 119 -11.01 -4.00 -16.21
CA PRO A 119 -12.22 -3.49 -15.55
C PRO A 119 -12.10 -3.62 -14.02
N MET A 120 -13.13 -3.12 -13.31
CA MET A 120 -13.21 -3.19 -11.84
C MET A 120 -13.49 -4.62 -11.36
N ILE A 121 -12.46 -5.44 -11.36
CA ILE A 121 -12.47 -6.84 -10.92
C ILE A 121 -11.39 -7.08 -9.85
N PRO A 122 -11.51 -8.12 -9.01
CA PRO A 122 -10.50 -8.41 -7.98
C PRO A 122 -9.09 -8.58 -8.53
N GLU A 123 -8.96 -9.06 -9.75
CA GLU A 123 -7.68 -9.27 -10.45
C GLU A 123 -6.92 -7.95 -10.67
N ALA A 124 -7.62 -6.82 -10.87
CA ALA A 124 -6.98 -5.50 -10.97
C ALA A 124 -6.29 -5.11 -9.64
N VAL A 125 -6.95 -5.36 -8.50
CA VAL A 125 -6.37 -5.13 -7.17
C VAL A 125 -5.17 -6.05 -6.93
N ILE A 126 -5.28 -7.32 -7.33
CA ILE A 126 -4.18 -8.29 -7.23
C ILE A 126 -2.98 -7.81 -8.06
N ALA A 127 -3.21 -7.32 -9.28
CA ALA A 127 -2.15 -6.80 -10.15
C ALA A 127 -1.44 -5.58 -9.54
N MET A 128 -2.20 -4.59 -9.02
CA MET A 128 -1.66 -3.41 -8.33
C MET A 128 -0.78 -3.81 -7.14
N LEU A 129 -1.29 -4.70 -6.28
CA LEU A 129 -0.57 -5.14 -5.09
C LEU A 129 0.66 -6.00 -5.43
N SER A 130 0.61 -6.76 -6.53
CA SER A 130 1.75 -7.54 -7.01
C SER A 130 2.88 -6.65 -7.52
N CYS A 131 2.56 -5.59 -8.27
CA CYS A 131 3.53 -4.56 -8.65
C CYS A 131 4.16 -3.91 -7.41
N ALA A 132 3.34 -3.48 -6.43
CA ALA A 132 3.82 -2.91 -5.20
C ALA A 132 4.72 -3.88 -4.41
N ARG A 133 4.42 -5.20 -4.44
CA ARG A 133 5.21 -6.23 -3.76
C ARG A 133 6.63 -6.31 -4.29
N ILE A 134 6.82 -6.24 -5.60
CA ILE A 134 8.14 -6.31 -6.24
C ILE A 134 8.80 -4.93 -6.43
N GLY A 135 8.10 -3.85 -6.09
CA GLY A 135 8.60 -2.47 -6.25
C GLY A 135 8.48 -1.93 -7.66
N ALA A 136 7.70 -2.55 -8.53
CA ALA A 136 7.33 -2.01 -9.83
C ALA A 136 6.31 -0.87 -9.67
N ILE A 137 6.28 0.04 -10.63
CA ILE A 137 5.38 1.20 -10.68
C ILE A 137 4.20 0.81 -11.56
N HIS A 138 2.98 0.81 -11.00
CA HIS A 138 1.79 0.53 -11.79
C HIS A 138 1.02 1.79 -12.16
N SER A 139 0.40 1.76 -13.33
CA SER A 139 -0.61 2.72 -13.77
C SER A 139 -1.87 1.93 -14.17
N VAL A 140 -3.02 2.42 -13.74
CA VAL A 140 -4.32 1.79 -14.04
C VAL A 140 -5.05 2.69 -15.03
N ASP A 141 -5.53 2.09 -16.12
CA ASP A 141 -6.28 2.76 -17.19
C ASP A 141 -7.68 2.15 -17.31
#